data_73bdc21914720742ddc7f75c6e7fb6b0
#
_entry.id   73bdc21914720742ddc7f75c6e7fb6b0
#
_cell.length_a   1.000
_cell.length_b   1.000
_cell.length_c   1.000
_cell.angle_alpha   90.00
_cell.angle_beta   90.00
_cell.angle_gamma   90.00
#
_symmetry.space_group_name_H-M   'P 1'
#
loop_
_entity.id
_entity.type
_entity.pdbx_description
1 polymer ?
#
loop_
_entity_poly.entity_id
_entity_poly.type
_entity_poly.pdbx_seq_one_letter_code
_entity_poly.pdbx_strand_id
1 'polypeptide(L)'
;YLAMQFRLHPRIAMSIGLLPFSNVGYSVSDTQAATDPTTGNTADYARSYTGDGGLHQLYAGVGVKVLKNLSVGVNASYFWGDINRTRVLYFPSVSGAYNYNHQSVASVSSYKLDFGAQYTFDINKKHSVTIGAIYSPKLKLGNDYSVTTQMVSNSTGTAVSTTTLKPDATFEVPNTFGAGFTYNYDKRLTVGLDYSLQQWSKTKFDVNTSDEAVREDFNETYTYCNRHKVSVGAEY
;
A
#
# COMPACT_ATOMS: atom_id res chain seq x y z
N TYR A 1 -5.30 -7.74 -14.20
CA TYR A 1 -6.55 -7.39 -13.50
C TYR A 1 -7.75 -7.84 -14.32
N LEU A 2 -8.85 -8.16 -13.62
CA LEU A 2 -10.13 -8.51 -14.21
C LEU A 2 -11.20 -7.64 -13.57
N ALA A 3 -12.07 -7.02 -14.38
CA ALA A 3 -13.20 -6.26 -13.89
C ALA A 3 -14.40 -6.48 -14.81
N MET A 4 -15.56 -6.68 -14.21
CA MET A 4 -16.83 -6.91 -14.91
C MET A 4 -17.89 -5.99 -14.32
N GLN A 5 -18.80 -5.54 -15.16
CA GLN A 5 -19.94 -4.72 -14.75
C GLN A 5 -21.22 -5.28 -15.36
N PHE A 6 -22.26 -5.36 -14.55
CA PHE A 6 -23.55 -5.91 -14.93
C PHE A 6 -24.66 -4.90 -14.60
N ARG A 7 -25.55 -4.70 -15.52
CA ARG A 7 -26.76 -3.94 -15.26
C ARG A 7 -27.89 -4.91 -14.88
N LEU A 8 -28.21 -4.96 -13.59
CA LEU A 8 -29.26 -5.86 -13.07
C LEU A 8 -30.68 -5.29 -13.30
N HIS A 9 -30.80 -3.97 -13.25
CA HIS A 9 -32.07 -3.25 -13.41
C HIS A 9 -31.78 -1.87 -14.04
N PRO A 10 -32.75 -1.17 -14.68
CA PRO A 10 -32.54 0.18 -15.20
C PRO A 10 -31.99 1.20 -14.18
N ARG A 11 -32.16 0.91 -12.88
CA ARG A 11 -31.68 1.76 -11.78
C ARG A 11 -30.56 1.12 -10.94
N ILE A 12 -30.19 -0.13 -11.21
CA ILE A 12 -29.23 -0.88 -10.38
C ILE A 12 -28.15 -1.47 -11.28
N ALA A 13 -26.90 -1.17 -10.97
CA ALA A 13 -25.74 -1.77 -11.58
C ALA A 13 -24.88 -2.44 -10.51
N MET A 14 -24.19 -3.49 -10.89
CA MET A 14 -23.26 -4.24 -10.05
C MET A 14 -21.91 -4.34 -10.75
N SER A 15 -20.84 -4.30 -9.99
CA SER A 15 -19.49 -4.54 -10.49
C SER A 15 -18.77 -5.54 -9.59
N ILE A 16 -17.89 -6.34 -10.20
CA ILE A 16 -16.98 -7.24 -9.50
C ILE A 16 -15.63 -7.17 -10.20
N GLY A 17 -14.56 -7.24 -9.43
CA GLY A 17 -13.23 -7.24 -10.04
C GLY A 17 -12.15 -7.69 -9.10
N LEU A 18 -11.07 -8.19 -9.72
CA LEU A 18 -9.82 -8.58 -9.10
C LEU A 18 -8.72 -7.66 -9.60
N LEU A 19 -8.10 -6.91 -8.69
CA LEU A 19 -7.10 -5.90 -8.99
C LEU A 19 -5.85 -6.07 -8.11
N PRO A 20 -4.65 -5.71 -8.59
CA PRO A 20 -3.54 -5.45 -7.69
C PRO A 20 -3.83 -4.16 -6.91
N PHE A 21 -3.74 -4.21 -5.59
CA PHE A 21 -3.91 -3.05 -4.71
C PHE A 21 -2.60 -2.31 -4.48
N SER A 22 -1.54 -3.06 -4.20
CA SER A 22 -0.18 -2.54 -4.06
C SER A 22 0.83 -3.54 -4.61
N ASN A 23 2.00 -3.05 -4.97
CA ASN A 23 3.13 -3.87 -5.38
C ASN A 23 4.39 -3.29 -4.76
N VAL A 24 5.23 -4.15 -4.23
CA VAL A 24 6.57 -3.84 -3.70
C VAL A 24 7.58 -4.60 -4.52
N GLY A 25 8.58 -3.91 -5.05
CA GLY A 25 9.67 -4.54 -5.80
C GLY A 25 10.86 -3.60 -5.83
N TYR A 26 11.87 -3.86 -4.98
CA TYR A 26 13.13 -3.14 -4.98
C TYR A 26 14.28 -4.04 -4.54
N SER A 27 15.45 -3.75 -5.05
CA SER A 27 16.72 -4.34 -4.60
C SER A 27 17.79 -3.25 -4.66
N VAL A 28 18.33 -2.90 -3.51
CA VAL A 28 19.34 -1.86 -3.36
C VAL A 28 20.51 -2.45 -2.58
N SER A 29 21.72 -2.27 -3.07
CA SER A 29 22.94 -2.70 -2.40
C SER A 29 23.92 -1.54 -2.31
N ASP A 30 24.60 -1.44 -1.18
CA ASP A 30 25.65 -0.48 -0.90
C ASP A 30 26.83 -1.17 -0.25
N THR A 31 28.05 -0.76 -0.61
CA THR A 31 29.29 -1.27 -0.03
C THR A 31 30.05 -0.12 0.60
N GLN A 32 30.42 -0.28 1.85
CA GLN A 32 31.14 0.70 2.64
C GLN A 32 32.32 0.07 3.35
N ALA A 33 33.35 0.86 3.64
CA ALA A 33 34.45 0.48 4.48
C ALA A 33 34.23 0.96 5.92
N ALA A 34 34.41 0.11 6.89
CA ALA A 34 34.40 0.46 8.30
C ALA A 34 35.73 0.18 8.92
N THR A 35 36.24 1.12 9.70
CA THR A 35 37.46 0.96 10.48
C THR A 35 37.10 0.61 11.92
N ASP A 36 37.63 -0.50 12.39
CA ASP A 36 37.52 -0.91 13.79
C ASP A 36 38.27 0.11 14.68
N PRO A 37 37.58 0.82 15.57
CA PRO A 37 38.20 1.84 16.41
C PRO A 37 39.22 1.29 17.40
N THR A 38 39.19 -0.03 17.66
CA THR A 38 40.07 -0.68 18.64
C THR A 38 41.39 -1.16 17.99
N THR A 39 41.26 -1.73 16.77
CA THR A 39 42.39 -2.34 16.07
C THR A 39 42.96 -1.48 14.95
N GLY A 40 42.24 -0.46 14.51
CA GLY A 40 42.59 0.35 13.34
C GLY A 40 42.42 -0.35 12.00
N ASN A 41 42.00 -1.60 11.99
CA ASN A 41 41.81 -2.38 10.75
C ASN A 41 40.53 -1.90 10.00
N THR A 42 40.69 -1.75 8.69
CA THR A 42 39.57 -1.41 7.81
C THR A 42 39.03 -2.67 7.14
N ALA A 43 37.74 -2.89 7.19
CA ALA A 43 37.06 -3.98 6.52
C ALA A 43 35.87 -3.46 5.69
N ASP A 44 35.68 -4.04 4.51
CA ASP A 44 34.53 -3.76 3.69
C ASP A 44 33.32 -4.53 4.21
N TYR A 45 32.17 -3.86 4.26
CA TYR A 45 30.90 -4.51 4.48
C TYR A 45 29.89 -4.06 3.42
N ALA A 46 29.04 -4.96 3.01
CA ALA A 46 27.97 -4.70 2.08
C ALA A 46 26.61 -4.77 2.78
N ARG A 47 25.74 -3.83 2.47
CA ARG A 47 24.33 -3.85 2.88
C ARG A 47 23.47 -4.11 1.65
N SER A 48 22.53 -5.01 1.77
CA SER A 48 21.53 -5.27 0.75
C SER A 48 20.14 -5.14 1.36
N TYR A 49 19.28 -4.40 0.67
CA TYR A 49 17.89 -4.19 1.02
C TYR A 49 17.05 -4.68 -0.14
N THR A 50 16.24 -5.70 0.10
CA THR A 50 15.34 -6.27 -0.90
C THR A 50 13.92 -6.22 -0.36
N GLY A 51 12.99 -5.82 -1.19
CA GLY A 51 11.58 -5.90 -0.88
C GLY A 51 10.80 -6.46 -2.06
N ASP A 52 9.92 -7.39 -1.79
CA ASP A 52 9.06 -8.03 -2.77
C ASP A 52 7.66 -8.29 -2.21
N GLY A 53 6.73 -8.59 -3.11
CA GLY A 53 5.36 -8.91 -2.77
C GLY A 53 4.36 -7.84 -3.17
N GLY A 54 3.19 -7.90 -2.56
CA GLY A 54 2.10 -6.96 -2.82
C GLY A 54 0.75 -7.46 -2.34
N LEU A 55 -0.22 -6.58 -2.42
CA LEU A 55 -1.59 -6.88 -2.01
C LEU A 55 -2.50 -6.97 -3.22
N HIS A 56 -3.36 -7.97 -3.21
CA HIS A 56 -4.44 -8.17 -4.16
C HIS A 56 -5.76 -7.70 -3.56
N GLN A 57 -6.67 -7.27 -4.40
CA GLN A 57 -8.00 -6.81 -4.02
C GLN A 57 -9.05 -7.50 -4.87
N LEU A 58 -9.95 -8.21 -4.22
CA LEU A 58 -11.24 -8.61 -4.79
C LEU A 58 -12.30 -7.61 -4.31
N TYR A 59 -13.06 -7.04 -5.22
CA TYR A 59 -14.15 -6.14 -4.84
C TYR A 59 -15.46 -6.55 -5.50
N ALA A 60 -16.54 -6.24 -4.81
CA ALA A 60 -17.90 -6.26 -5.34
C ALA A 60 -18.59 -4.93 -5.00
N GLY A 61 -19.22 -4.33 -5.98
CA GLY A 61 -19.87 -3.04 -5.84
C GLY A 61 -21.30 -3.03 -6.36
N VAL A 62 -22.11 -2.22 -5.73
CA VAL A 62 -23.49 -1.96 -6.15
C VAL A 62 -23.71 -0.45 -6.26
N GLY A 63 -24.23 -0.03 -7.41
CA GLY A 63 -24.64 1.35 -7.66
C GLY A 63 -26.15 1.41 -7.89
N VAL A 64 -26.80 2.38 -7.28
CA VAL A 64 -28.25 2.59 -7.37
C VAL A 64 -28.55 4.02 -7.81
N LYS A 65 -29.37 4.16 -8.84
CA LYS A 65 -29.93 5.44 -9.26
C LYS A 65 -31.14 5.77 -8.39
N VAL A 66 -30.89 6.54 -7.33
CA VAL A 66 -31.90 6.89 -6.32
C VAL A 66 -32.92 7.90 -6.88
N LEU A 67 -32.41 8.94 -7.52
CA LEU A 67 -33.20 9.94 -8.23
C LEU A 67 -32.84 9.94 -9.72
N LYS A 68 -33.58 10.70 -10.52
CA LYS A 68 -33.35 10.79 -11.97
C LYS A 68 -31.90 11.18 -12.30
N ASN A 69 -31.30 12.02 -11.47
CA ASN A 69 -29.97 12.59 -11.66
C ASN A 69 -28.96 12.20 -10.56
N LEU A 70 -29.41 11.53 -9.48
CA LEU A 70 -28.57 11.13 -8.34
C LEU A 70 -28.36 9.62 -8.34
N SER A 71 -27.10 9.21 -8.30
CA SER A 71 -26.70 7.82 -8.08
C SER A 71 -25.80 7.73 -6.86
N VAL A 72 -25.96 6.67 -6.10
CA VAL A 72 -25.10 6.33 -4.97
C VAL A 72 -24.59 4.91 -5.14
N GLY A 73 -23.45 4.61 -4.56
CA GLY A 73 -22.86 3.29 -4.66
C GLY A 73 -22.01 2.96 -3.44
N VAL A 74 -21.83 1.66 -3.26
CA VAL A 74 -20.92 1.10 -2.26
C VAL A 74 -20.13 -0.03 -2.88
N ASN A 75 -18.83 -0.06 -2.58
CA ASN A 75 -17.95 -1.19 -2.90
C ASN A 75 -17.49 -1.83 -1.59
N ALA A 76 -17.60 -3.17 -1.53
CA ALA A 76 -16.97 -3.97 -0.51
C ALA A 76 -15.75 -4.66 -1.14
N SER A 77 -14.62 -4.58 -0.49
CA SER A 77 -13.36 -5.14 -0.97
C SER A 77 -12.74 -6.03 0.09
N TYR A 78 -12.12 -7.10 -0.36
CA TYR A 78 -11.25 -7.96 0.43
C TYR A 78 -9.81 -7.84 -0.09
N PHE A 79 -8.86 -7.58 0.80
CA PHE A 79 -7.44 -7.49 0.50
C PHE A 79 -6.72 -8.68 1.08
N TRP A 80 -5.75 -9.21 0.36
CA TRP A 80 -4.83 -10.23 0.85
C TRP A 80 -3.49 -10.15 0.13
N GLY A 81 -2.47 -10.65 0.78
CA GLY A 81 -1.12 -10.78 0.23
C GLY A 81 -0.04 -10.56 1.25
N ASP A 82 1.18 -10.75 0.82
CA ASP A 82 2.37 -10.68 1.64
C ASP A 82 3.30 -9.59 1.14
N ILE A 83 3.93 -8.91 2.07
CA ILE A 83 5.01 -7.95 1.81
C ILE A 83 6.23 -8.45 2.56
N ASN A 84 7.26 -8.84 1.81
CA ASN A 84 8.54 -9.30 2.33
C ASN A 84 9.56 -8.17 2.25
N ARG A 85 10.35 -8.02 3.30
CA ARG A 85 11.50 -7.13 3.33
C ARG A 85 12.67 -7.88 3.92
N THR A 86 13.79 -7.87 3.20
CA THR A 86 15.02 -8.53 3.64
C THR A 86 16.14 -7.52 3.69
N ARG A 87 16.85 -7.49 4.81
CA ARG A 87 18.06 -6.72 5.00
C ARG A 87 19.20 -7.71 5.26
N VAL A 88 20.26 -7.62 4.49
CA VAL A 88 21.47 -8.41 4.68
C VAL A 88 22.64 -7.49 4.95
N LEU A 89 23.37 -7.78 6.01
CA LEU A 89 24.69 -7.21 6.28
C LEU A 89 25.72 -8.31 6.05
N TYR A 90 26.62 -8.08 5.11
CA TYR A 90 27.59 -9.04 4.66
C TYR A 90 29.01 -8.48 4.78
N PHE A 91 29.97 -9.31 5.28
CA PHE A 91 31.37 -8.97 5.49
C PHE A 91 32.26 -9.79 4.56
N PRO A 92 32.47 -9.40 3.29
CA PRO A 92 33.16 -10.21 2.29
C PRO A 92 34.63 -10.45 2.60
N SER A 93 35.27 -9.48 3.25
CA SER A 93 36.73 -9.48 3.46
C SER A 93 37.15 -9.99 4.83
N VAL A 94 36.22 -10.36 5.72
CA VAL A 94 36.51 -10.75 7.09
C VAL A 94 36.27 -12.24 7.27
N SER A 95 37.37 -13.00 7.38
CA SER A 95 37.33 -14.44 7.70
C SER A 95 36.79 -14.64 9.12
N GLY A 96 35.83 -15.56 9.29
CA GLY A 96 35.21 -15.84 10.58
C GLY A 96 34.13 -14.83 11.03
N ALA A 97 33.83 -13.83 10.22
CA ALA A 97 32.68 -12.93 10.48
C ALA A 97 31.34 -13.66 10.30
N TYR A 98 30.36 -13.11 10.92
CA TYR A 98 28.96 -13.53 10.74
C TYR A 98 28.23 -12.51 9.88
N ASN A 99 27.53 -12.99 8.87
CA ASN A 99 26.58 -12.19 8.11
C ASN A 99 25.26 -12.14 8.87
N TYR A 100 24.62 -10.99 8.84
CA TYR A 100 23.35 -10.77 9.49
C TYR A 100 22.25 -10.69 8.43
N ASN A 101 21.27 -11.58 8.51
CA ASN A 101 20.10 -11.59 7.65
C ASN A 101 18.85 -11.30 8.51
N HIS A 102 18.15 -10.24 8.17
CA HIS A 102 16.95 -9.81 8.85
C HIS A 102 15.81 -9.74 7.85
N GLN A 103 14.84 -10.64 7.99
CA GLN A 103 13.67 -10.74 7.12
C GLN A 103 12.42 -10.42 7.91
N SER A 104 11.63 -9.48 7.41
CA SER A 104 10.29 -9.18 7.91
C SER A 104 9.24 -9.52 6.87
N VAL A 105 8.18 -10.18 7.31
CA VAL A 105 7.03 -10.59 6.49
C VAL A 105 5.77 -10.03 7.12
N ALA A 106 5.03 -9.24 6.35
CA ALA A 106 3.71 -8.75 6.72
C ALA A 106 2.65 -9.42 5.84
N SER A 107 1.95 -10.40 6.39
CA SER A 107 0.82 -11.06 5.73
C SER A 107 -0.45 -10.30 6.07
N VAL A 108 -1.08 -9.71 5.07
CA VAL A 108 -2.26 -8.84 5.23
C VAL A 108 -3.50 -9.56 4.76
N SER A 109 -4.57 -9.47 5.56
CA SER A 109 -5.90 -9.96 5.23
C SER A 109 -6.93 -9.03 5.86
N SER A 110 -7.69 -8.29 5.03
CA SER A 110 -8.62 -7.27 5.56
C SER A 110 -9.75 -6.94 4.60
N TYR A 111 -10.83 -6.37 5.15
CA TYR A 111 -11.99 -5.90 4.38
C TYR A 111 -12.05 -4.38 4.39
N LYS A 112 -12.54 -3.79 3.31
CA LYS A 112 -12.71 -2.35 3.16
C LYS A 112 -14.05 -2.03 2.52
N LEU A 113 -14.64 -0.91 2.91
CA LEU A 113 -15.83 -0.34 2.28
C LEU A 113 -15.48 1.02 1.67
N ASP A 114 -15.97 1.25 0.46
CA ASP A 114 -15.87 2.53 -0.22
C ASP A 114 -17.27 3.01 -0.59
N PHE A 115 -17.56 4.27 -0.33
CA PHE A 115 -18.84 4.90 -0.62
C PHE A 115 -18.67 5.92 -1.72
N GLY A 116 -19.64 6.02 -2.61
CA GLY A 116 -19.64 6.98 -3.69
C GLY A 116 -21.01 7.57 -3.95
N ALA A 117 -21.03 8.82 -4.38
CA ALA A 117 -22.23 9.49 -4.85
C ALA A 117 -21.88 10.35 -6.07
N GLN A 118 -22.80 10.43 -7.01
CA GLN A 118 -22.69 11.34 -8.16
C GLN A 118 -24.02 11.95 -8.51
N TYR A 119 -23.97 13.21 -8.92
CA TYR A 119 -25.13 13.96 -9.38
C TYR A 119 -24.83 14.57 -10.74
N THR A 120 -25.75 14.37 -11.70
CA THR A 120 -25.63 14.90 -13.06
C THR A 120 -26.64 16.04 -13.27
N PHE A 121 -26.13 17.18 -13.67
CA PHE A 121 -26.91 18.37 -14.07
C PHE A 121 -27.01 18.41 -15.58
N ASP A 122 -28.19 18.23 -16.13
CA ASP A 122 -28.45 18.47 -17.55
C ASP A 122 -28.78 19.96 -17.75
N ILE A 123 -27.81 20.75 -18.19
CA ILE A 123 -27.99 22.20 -18.42
C ILE A 123 -28.90 22.39 -19.63
N ASN A 124 -28.64 21.63 -20.70
CA ASN A 124 -29.48 21.57 -21.89
C ASN A 124 -29.19 20.25 -22.65
N LYS A 125 -29.79 20.08 -23.85
CA LYS A 125 -29.63 18.84 -24.66
C LYS A 125 -28.18 18.52 -25.05
N LYS A 126 -27.28 19.52 -25.02
CA LYS A 126 -25.89 19.38 -25.44
C LYS A 126 -24.87 19.48 -24.29
N HIS A 127 -25.27 20.04 -23.15
CA HIS A 127 -24.36 20.34 -22.05
C HIS A 127 -24.82 19.62 -20.79
N SER A 128 -23.96 18.80 -20.21
CA SER A 128 -24.19 18.19 -18.91
C SER A 128 -22.94 18.30 -18.03
N VAL A 129 -23.17 18.40 -16.75
CA VAL A 129 -22.14 18.43 -15.70
C VAL A 129 -22.44 17.34 -14.70
N THR A 130 -21.44 16.51 -14.40
CA THR A 130 -21.52 15.52 -13.34
C THR A 130 -20.55 15.90 -12.25
N ILE A 131 -21.03 15.97 -11.02
CA ILE A 131 -20.18 16.05 -9.83
C ILE A 131 -20.25 14.74 -9.08
N GLY A 132 -19.11 14.30 -8.55
CA GLY A 132 -18.97 13.06 -7.81
C GLY A 132 -18.21 13.27 -6.51
N ALA A 133 -18.50 12.44 -5.53
CA ALA A 133 -17.74 12.35 -4.29
C ALA A 133 -17.55 10.90 -3.90
N ILE A 134 -16.39 10.60 -3.33
CA ILE A 134 -16.07 9.29 -2.77
C ILE A 134 -15.56 9.44 -1.34
N TYR A 135 -15.86 8.46 -0.51
CA TYR A 135 -15.34 8.35 0.84
C TYR A 135 -14.95 6.93 1.16
N SER A 136 -13.74 6.75 1.64
CA SER A 136 -13.24 5.47 2.16
C SER A 136 -12.80 5.67 3.60
N PRO A 137 -13.44 5.02 4.57
CA PRO A 137 -13.08 5.17 5.97
C PRO A 137 -11.70 4.57 6.26
N LYS A 138 -11.05 5.13 7.27
CA LYS A 138 -9.82 4.59 7.86
C LYS A 138 -10.06 3.15 8.31
N LEU A 139 -9.06 2.31 8.06
CA LEU A 139 -9.12 0.90 8.39
C LEU A 139 -7.82 0.45 9.05
N LYS A 140 -7.94 -0.29 10.15
CA LYS A 140 -6.82 -1.10 10.68
C LYS A 140 -6.78 -2.40 9.88
N LEU A 141 -5.65 -2.69 9.26
CA LEU A 141 -5.46 -3.92 8.50
C LEU A 141 -5.28 -5.11 9.47
N GLY A 142 -6.02 -6.18 9.24
CA GLY A 142 -5.70 -7.48 9.83
C GLY A 142 -4.39 -7.96 9.23
N ASN A 143 -3.42 -8.30 10.08
CA ASN A 143 -2.13 -8.75 9.61
C ASN A 143 -1.51 -9.73 10.60
N ASP A 144 -0.69 -10.64 10.05
CA ASP A 144 0.30 -11.43 10.77
C ASP A 144 1.67 -10.89 10.41
N TYR A 145 2.38 -10.37 11.39
CA TYR A 145 3.72 -9.85 11.20
C TYR A 145 4.76 -10.77 11.82
N SER A 146 5.76 -11.14 11.07
CA SER A 146 6.87 -11.97 11.55
C SER A 146 8.20 -11.39 11.16
N VAL A 147 9.16 -11.52 12.07
CA VAL A 147 10.55 -11.10 11.86
C VAL A 147 11.45 -12.29 12.15
N THR A 148 12.27 -12.65 11.17
CA THR A 148 13.27 -13.69 11.29
C THR A 148 14.66 -13.09 11.16
N THR A 149 15.45 -13.24 12.19
CA THR A 149 16.84 -12.81 12.24
C THR A 149 17.75 -14.04 12.24
N GLN A 150 18.72 -14.05 11.33
CA GLN A 150 19.70 -15.12 11.22
C GLN A 150 21.12 -14.56 11.25
N MET A 151 21.98 -15.21 12.00
CA MET A 151 23.43 -15.05 11.89
C MET A 151 23.99 -16.22 11.10
N VAL A 152 24.65 -15.93 9.98
CA VAL A 152 25.20 -16.93 9.05
C VAL A 152 26.70 -16.82 9.04
N SER A 153 27.39 -17.91 9.31
CA SER A 153 28.86 -17.94 9.25
C SER A 153 29.36 -17.66 7.84
N ASN A 154 30.24 -16.69 7.69
CA ASN A 154 30.85 -16.35 6.40
C ASN A 154 31.72 -17.48 5.84
N SER A 155 32.35 -18.29 6.71
CA SER A 155 33.27 -19.37 6.30
C SER A 155 32.53 -20.65 5.89
N THR A 156 31.41 -20.98 6.52
CA THR A 156 30.69 -22.23 6.25
C THR A 156 29.36 -22.03 5.49
N GLY A 157 28.84 -20.80 5.42
CA GLY A 157 27.55 -20.49 4.82
C GLY A 157 26.35 -21.05 5.63
N THR A 158 26.60 -21.56 6.86
CA THR A 158 25.56 -22.16 7.69
C THR A 158 25.02 -21.14 8.70
N ALA A 159 23.72 -21.20 8.99
CA ALA A 159 23.12 -20.40 10.04
C ALA A 159 23.59 -20.91 11.41
N VAL A 160 24.18 -20.03 12.20
CA VAL A 160 24.67 -20.29 13.56
C VAL A 160 23.59 -19.99 14.59
N SER A 161 22.76 -19.02 14.28
CA SER A 161 21.61 -18.64 15.10
C SER A 161 20.45 -18.22 14.22
N THR A 162 19.25 -18.62 14.61
CA THR A 162 18.00 -18.19 13.96
C THR A 162 16.97 -17.87 15.04
N THR A 163 16.45 -16.67 15.02
CA THR A 163 15.40 -16.21 15.92
C THR A 163 14.21 -15.73 15.08
N THR A 164 13.02 -16.24 15.40
CA THR A 164 11.78 -15.79 14.76
C THR A 164 10.86 -15.22 15.83
N LEU A 165 10.41 -13.99 15.61
CA LEU A 165 9.48 -13.27 16.47
C LEU A 165 8.19 -13.00 15.68
N LYS A 166 7.07 -12.97 16.40
CA LYS A 166 5.76 -12.59 15.86
C LYS A 166 5.16 -11.48 16.72
N PRO A 167 5.66 -10.25 16.60
CA PRO A 167 5.15 -9.13 17.38
C PRO A 167 3.78 -8.68 16.85
N ASP A 168 2.98 -8.11 17.75
CA ASP A 168 1.74 -7.44 17.36
C ASP A 168 2.06 -6.17 16.54
N ALA A 169 1.61 -6.15 15.29
CA ALA A 169 1.80 -5.00 14.42
C ALA A 169 0.47 -4.30 14.13
N THR A 170 0.50 -2.98 14.07
CA THR A 170 -0.64 -2.16 13.66
C THR A 170 -0.31 -1.45 12.37
N PHE A 171 -1.02 -1.82 11.31
CA PHE A 171 -0.95 -1.13 10.02
C PHE A 171 -2.32 -0.55 9.69
N GLU A 172 -2.37 0.73 9.32
CA GLU A 172 -3.62 1.41 9.02
C GLU A 172 -3.61 1.99 7.61
N VAL A 173 -4.77 1.91 6.95
CA VAL A 173 -5.06 2.62 5.69
C VAL A 173 -5.81 3.90 6.03
N PRO A 174 -5.47 5.06 5.45
CA PRO A 174 -6.05 6.34 5.84
C PRO A 174 -7.50 6.51 5.37
N ASN A 175 -8.21 7.43 6.02
CA ASN A 175 -9.39 8.02 5.41
C ASN A 175 -9.03 8.61 4.06
N THR A 176 -9.83 8.29 3.05
CA THR A 176 -9.69 8.84 1.71
C THR A 176 -10.96 9.57 1.32
N PHE A 177 -10.81 10.80 0.88
CA PHE A 177 -11.88 11.64 0.33
C PHE A 177 -11.54 11.96 -1.12
N GLY A 178 -12.51 11.90 -1.98
CA GLY A 178 -12.38 12.33 -3.37
C GLY A 178 -13.56 13.15 -3.81
N ALA A 179 -13.31 14.13 -4.67
CA ALA A 179 -14.32 14.91 -5.37
C ALA A 179 -13.95 15.02 -6.84
N GLY A 180 -14.92 14.84 -7.70
CA GLY A 180 -14.74 14.88 -9.15
C GLY A 180 -15.77 15.76 -9.83
N PHE A 181 -15.36 16.34 -10.93
CA PHE A 181 -16.18 17.16 -11.82
C PHE A 181 -15.94 16.70 -13.25
N THR A 182 -17.03 16.46 -13.99
CA THR A 182 -16.96 16.13 -15.41
C THR A 182 -17.94 16.99 -16.17
N TYR A 183 -17.43 17.68 -17.20
CA TYR A 183 -18.24 18.43 -18.15
C TYR A 183 -18.29 17.66 -19.47
N ASN A 184 -19.50 17.51 -20.04
CA ASN A 184 -19.72 16.85 -21.31
C ASN A 184 -20.44 17.78 -22.25
N TYR A 185 -19.89 17.93 -23.47
CA TYR A 185 -20.46 18.70 -24.55
C TYR A 185 -20.84 17.82 -25.73
N ASP A 186 -22.13 17.71 -25.99
CA ASP A 186 -22.74 17.04 -27.16
C ASP A 186 -22.24 15.60 -27.39
N LYS A 187 -21.79 14.92 -26.30
CA LYS A 187 -21.12 13.62 -26.35
C LYS A 187 -19.85 13.59 -27.24
N ARG A 188 -19.32 14.75 -27.59
CA ARG A 188 -18.11 14.90 -28.40
C ARG A 188 -16.90 15.32 -27.60
N LEU A 189 -17.09 16.14 -26.58
CA LEU A 189 -16.02 16.60 -25.72
C LEU A 189 -16.39 16.28 -24.27
N THR A 190 -15.50 15.58 -23.60
CA THR A 190 -15.59 15.33 -22.16
C THR A 190 -14.35 15.88 -21.48
N VAL A 191 -14.53 16.72 -20.47
CA VAL A 191 -13.42 17.25 -19.65
C VAL A 191 -13.69 16.87 -18.21
N GLY A 192 -12.70 16.28 -17.56
CA GLY A 192 -12.76 15.83 -16.18
C GLY A 192 -11.67 16.41 -15.31
N LEU A 193 -12.01 16.71 -14.07
CA LEU A 193 -11.11 17.11 -12.99
C LEU A 193 -11.44 16.31 -11.75
N ASP A 194 -10.45 15.64 -11.18
CA ASP A 194 -10.59 14.89 -9.94
C ASP A 194 -9.56 15.34 -8.91
N TYR A 195 -10.00 15.42 -7.66
CA TYR A 195 -9.15 15.64 -6.51
C TYR A 195 -9.34 14.53 -5.49
N SER A 196 -8.26 14.02 -4.93
CA SER A 196 -8.31 13.08 -3.81
C SER A 196 -7.34 13.45 -2.70
N LEU A 197 -7.80 13.26 -1.47
CA LEU A 197 -7.06 13.47 -0.23
C LEU A 197 -7.00 12.16 0.54
N GLN A 198 -5.78 11.69 0.83
CA GLN A 198 -5.53 10.57 1.74
C GLN A 198 -4.85 11.10 3.00
N GLN A 199 -5.47 10.87 4.17
CA GLN A 199 -5.01 11.41 5.45
C GLN A 199 -3.97 10.50 6.11
N TRP A 200 -2.82 10.30 5.45
CA TRP A 200 -1.74 9.46 5.97
C TRP A 200 -1.15 9.97 7.29
N SER A 201 -1.17 11.28 7.55
CA SER A 201 -0.73 11.85 8.83
C SER A 201 -1.53 11.37 10.05
N LYS A 202 -2.69 10.75 9.83
CA LYS A 202 -3.57 10.22 10.88
C LYS A 202 -3.53 8.68 10.98
N THR A 203 -2.63 8.03 10.27
CA THR A 203 -2.44 6.58 10.32
C THR A 203 -1.35 6.20 11.31
N LYS A 204 -1.46 4.98 11.83
CA LYS A 204 -0.46 4.40 12.71
C LYS A 204 0.22 3.23 12.00
N PHE A 205 1.54 3.19 12.13
CA PHE A 205 2.39 2.07 11.79
C PHE A 205 3.22 1.80 13.04
N ASP A 206 2.89 0.79 13.78
CA ASP A 206 3.48 0.50 15.07
C ASP A 206 3.65 -1.00 15.25
N VAL A 207 4.72 -1.39 15.91
CA VAL A 207 5.00 -2.79 16.25
C VAL A 207 5.29 -2.87 17.74
N ASN A 208 4.43 -3.59 18.46
CA ASN A 208 4.60 -3.79 19.89
C ASN A 208 5.53 -4.99 20.13
N THR A 209 6.77 -4.70 20.50
CA THR A 209 7.78 -5.71 20.80
C THR A 209 8.75 -5.23 21.88
N SER A 210 9.24 -6.17 22.68
CA SER A 210 10.35 -5.95 23.61
C SER A 210 11.73 -6.12 22.97
N ASP A 211 11.79 -6.65 21.75
CA ASP A 211 13.04 -6.85 21.01
C ASP A 211 13.48 -5.51 20.38
N GLU A 212 14.67 -5.06 20.79
CA GLU A 212 15.22 -3.76 20.40
C GLU A 212 15.56 -3.71 18.91
N ALA A 213 16.06 -4.80 18.34
CA ALA A 213 16.41 -4.87 16.92
C ALA A 213 15.14 -4.77 16.02
N VAL A 214 14.05 -5.37 16.43
CA VAL A 214 12.76 -5.23 15.74
C VAL A 214 12.18 -3.84 15.93
N ARG A 215 12.33 -3.27 17.13
CA ARG A 215 11.86 -1.93 17.44
C ARG A 215 12.62 -0.84 16.69
N GLU A 216 13.91 -1.00 16.46
CA GLU A 216 14.72 -0.07 15.66
C GLU A 216 14.26 0.02 14.21
N ASP A 217 13.78 -1.06 13.61
CA ASP A 217 13.21 -1.04 12.27
C ASP A 217 11.96 -0.15 12.13
N PHE A 218 11.27 0.14 13.24
CA PHE A 218 10.06 0.97 13.32
C PHE A 218 10.25 2.26 14.11
N ASN A 219 11.38 2.41 14.83
CA ASN A 219 11.69 3.60 15.65
C ASN A 219 12.09 4.83 14.83
N GLU A 220 12.35 4.68 13.55
CA GLU A 220 12.36 5.85 12.70
C GLU A 220 10.96 6.43 12.72
N THR A 221 10.78 7.53 13.43
CA THR A 221 9.51 8.27 13.51
C THR A 221 9.17 8.81 12.12
N TYR A 222 8.62 7.96 11.27
CA TYR A 222 8.12 8.39 9.98
C TYR A 222 6.88 9.24 10.21
N THR A 223 7.02 10.53 10.05
CA THR A 223 5.88 11.43 9.99
C THR A 223 5.30 11.37 8.59
N TYR A 224 4.23 10.63 8.44
CA TYR A 224 3.52 10.56 7.16
C TYR A 224 2.81 11.88 6.88
N CYS A 225 3.03 12.42 5.68
CA CYS A 225 2.29 13.57 5.18
C CYS A 225 1.02 13.13 4.43
N ASN A 226 0.00 13.96 4.47
CA ASN A 226 -1.20 13.72 3.69
C ASN A 226 -0.86 13.73 2.20
N ARG A 227 -1.47 12.80 1.46
CA ARG A 227 -1.32 12.71 0.01
C ARG A 227 -2.47 13.45 -0.67
N HIS A 228 -2.12 14.40 -1.51
CA HIS A 228 -3.02 15.12 -2.40
C HIS A 228 -2.77 14.68 -3.84
N LYS A 229 -3.82 14.33 -4.56
CA LYS A 229 -3.75 13.97 -5.98
C LYS A 229 -4.77 14.78 -6.74
N VAL A 230 -4.32 15.45 -7.79
CA VAL A 230 -5.15 16.11 -8.80
C VAL A 230 -4.98 15.36 -10.11
N SER A 231 -6.08 15.06 -10.79
CA SER A 231 -6.06 14.44 -12.12
C SER A 231 -6.95 15.26 -13.04
N VAL A 232 -6.45 15.52 -14.26
CA VAL A 232 -7.17 16.23 -15.31
C VAL A 232 -7.18 15.35 -16.54
N GLY A 233 -8.30 15.25 -17.21
CA GLY A 233 -8.44 14.50 -18.44
C GLY A 233 -9.39 15.20 -19.42
N ALA A 234 -9.14 15.01 -20.69
CA ALA A 234 -10.04 15.45 -21.77
C ALA A 234 -10.09 14.39 -22.85
N GLU A 235 -11.28 14.17 -23.40
CA GLU A 235 -11.58 13.25 -24.49
C GLU A 235 -12.43 13.99 -25.52
N TYR A 236 -12.06 13.86 -26.81
CA TYR A 236 -12.76 14.48 -27.95
C TYR A 236 -13.12 13.45 -29.02
#